data_0c5bd4d01f8c63a76a9993e99731f4c2
#
_entry.id   0c5bd4d01f8c63a76a9993e99731f4c2
#
_cell.length_a   1.000
_cell.length_b   1.000
_cell.length_c   1.000
_cell.angle_alpha   90.00
_cell.angle_beta   90.00
_cell.angle_gamma   90.00
#
_symmetry.space_group_name_H-M   'P 1'
#
loop_
_entity.id
_entity.type
_entity.pdbx_description
1 polymer ?
#
loop_
_entity_poly.entity_id
_entity_poly.type
_entity_poly.pdbx_seq_one_letter_code
_entity_poly.pdbx_strand_id
1 'polypeptide(L)'
;MDPAVSRIYSPFYSSAFTWNYALGMTQLLIPLYARELGYSGVAIGSLIALPIIVQMVFNLIGGAWTDRIGGMNISLIAFVATAAAGIMFAASSSFAGLFAAQIMMIVARAVYWPASWTLVSQLPGERGSLMGTLNAITSFGQIAGTVGAGMIIAGWGFGAGFWTVAAMGVVSLALGLAFRYTPPEREKAPLPVLAGYRMLLGRRSIYYGIMCAYISALPFSLSVSFYPILLIEQGFGSEAAGWLVGMRALGAIAAGVVLARFVKHADDSSVPLVSALAVASSVGLVALFTNPAIIGFFLFGVGLGSGVMTIYFQILVSTLSSGETRGSAMALAGMGWSLSHISTPLVMGVLKDLYGIQAAFCALGAFAFLFSFALPAVHRWSLADRRAFPASEVR
;
A
#
# COMPACT_ATOMS: atom_id res chain seq x y z
N MET A 1 -25.07 -11.92 -9.08
CA MET A 1 -24.71 -12.63 -7.83
C MET A 1 -26.00 -13.09 -7.17
N ASP A 2 -26.12 -14.37 -6.84
CA ASP A 2 -27.30 -14.91 -6.16
C ASP A 2 -27.54 -14.14 -4.84
N PRO A 3 -28.77 -13.66 -4.55
CA PRO A 3 -29.10 -12.95 -3.32
C PRO A 3 -28.75 -13.70 -2.03
N ALA A 4 -28.79 -15.03 -2.06
CA ALA A 4 -28.41 -15.86 -0.92
C ALA A 4 -26.88 -15.83 -0.67
N VAL A 5 -26.09 -15.87 -1.75
CA VAL A 5 -24.62 -15.78 -1.71
C VAL A 5 -24.17 -14.38 -1.26
N SER A 6 -24.90 -13.33 -1.72
CA SER A 6 -24.65 -11.95 -1.31
C SER A 6 -24.81 -11.74 0.20
N ARG A 7 -25.81 -12.35 0.84
CA ARG A 7 -26.06 -12.24 2.28
C ARG A 7 -24.96 -12.90 3.13
N ILE A 8 -24.34 -13.98 2.65
CA ILE A 8 -23.26 -14.67 3.37
C ILE A 8 -21.98 -13.83 3.33
N TYR A 9 -21.68 -13.16 2.21
CA TYR A 9 -20.43 -12.41 2.04
C TYR A 9 -20.49 -10.96 2.51
N SER A 10 -21.71 -10.40 2.67
CA SER A 10 -21.92 -9.02 3.10
C SER A 10 -21.15 -8.67 4.38
N PRO A 11 -21.17 -9.48 5.48
CA PRO A 11 -20.44 -9.14 6.69
C PRO A 11 -18.93 -9.07 6.48
N PHE A 12 -18.37 -9.97 5.65
CA PHE A 12 -16.93 -9.94 5.32
C PHE A 12 -16.56 -8.67 4.54
N TYR A 13 -17.28 -8.37 3.44
CA TYR A 13 -16.97 -7.20 2.63
C TYR A 13 -17.24 -5.88 3.38
N SER A 14 -18.24 -5.86 4.24
CA SER A 14 -18.51 -4.70 5.10
C SER A 14 -17.41 -4.51 6.15
N SER A 15 -16.91 -5.59 6.76
CA SER A 15 -15.75 -5.50 7.67
C SER A 15 -14.49 -5.07 6.94
N ALA A 16 -14.29 -5.52 5.69
CA ALA A 16 -13.18 -5.09 4.85
C ALA A 16 -13.26 -3.59 4.52
N PHE A 17 -14.45 -3.07 4.23
CA PHE A 17 -14.67 -1.65 4.00
C PHE A 17 -14.35 -0.82 5.25
N THR A 18 -14.96 -1.15 6.40
CA THR A 18 -14.80 -0.37 7.64
C THR A 18 -13.38 -0.40 8.17
N TRP A 19 -12.70 -1.54 8.05
CA TRP A 19 -11.28 -1.64 8.40
C TRP A 19 -10.40 -0.78 7.48
N ASN A 20 -10.66 -0.81 6.16
CA ASN A 20 -9.92 0.03 5.22
C ASN A 20 -10.27 1.50 5.34
N TYR A 21 -11.47 1.84 5.80
CA TYR A 21 -11.82 3.20 6.19
C TYR A 21 -10.91 3.68 7.33
N ALA A 22 -10.78 2.88 8.40
CA ALA A 22 -9.86 3.19 9.50
C ALA A 22 -8.42 3.33 9.02
N LEU A 23 -7.96 2.42 8.13
CA LEU A 23 -6.63 2.49 7.55
C LEU A 23 -6.42 3.75 6.71
N GLY A 24 -7.43 4.14 5.91
CA GLY A 24 -7.41 5.38 5.13
C GLY A 24 -7.32 6.62 6.03
N MET A 25 -8.03 6.65 7.15
CA MET A 25 -7.96 7.73 8.13
C MET A 25 -6.53 7.91 8.66
N THR A 26 -5.84 6.83 9.00
CA THR A 26 -4.49 6.91 9.56
C THR A 26 -3.47 7.51 8.59
N GLN A 27 -3.69 7.42 7.28
CA GLN A 27 -2.81 8.03 6.26
C GLN A 27 -2.75 9.56 6.40
N LEU A 28 -3.81 10.20 6.84
CA LEU A 28 -3.86 11.65 7.07
C LEU A 28 -3.59 12.01 8.53
N LEU A 29 -4.22 11.29 9.46
CA LEU A 29 -4.15 11.59 10.89
C LEU A 29 -2.74 11.54 11.44
N ILE A 30 -1.99 10.48 11.17
CA ILE A 30 -0.68 10.24 11.81
C ILE A 30 0.35 11.31 11.44
N PRO A 31 0.64 11.59 10.15
CA PRO A 31 1.62 12.60 9.81
C PRO A 31 1.20 14.02 10.22
N LEU A 32 -0.09 14.35 10.11
CA LEU A 32 -0.58 15.67 10.50
C LEU A 32 -0.55 15.86 12.02
N TYR A 33 -0.93 14.84 12.80
CA TYR A 33 -0.86 14.92 14.26
C TYR A 33 0.58 15.02 14.77
N ALA A 34 1.49 14.23 14.20
CA ALA A 34 2.91 14.34 14.53
C ALA A 34 3.47 15.75 14.20
N ARG A 35 3.04 16.34 13.08
CA ARG A 35 3.36 17.73 12.73
C ARG A 35 2.76 18.73 13.71
N GLU A 36 1.50 18.56 14.11
CA GLU A 36 0.82 19.41 15.10
C GLU A 36 1.53 19.40 16.45
N LEU A 37 2.07 18.25 16.86
CA LEU A 37 2.89 18.11 18.07
C LEU A 37 4.31 18.70 17.92
N GLY A 38 4.65 19.28 16.76
CA GLY A 38 5.94 19.92 16.53
C GLY A 38 7.10 18.96 16.23
N TYR A 39 6.83 17.70 15.88
CA TYR A 39 7.90 16.77 15.52
C TYR A 39 8.59 17.17 14.21
N SER A 40 9.93 17.00 14.19
CA SER A 40 10.74 17.23 12.99
C SER A 40 10.37 16.28 11.84
N GLY A 41 10.77 16.62 10.61
CA GLY A 41 10.59 15.75 9.46
C GLY A 41 11.24 14.38 9.65
N VAL A 42 12.44 14.34 10.24
CA VAL A 42 13.13 13.07 10.58
C VAL A 42 12.32 12.25 11.58
N ALA A 43 11.74 12.87 12.61
CA ALA A 43 10.91 12.16 13.58
C ALA A 43 9.63 11.60 12.92
N ILE A 44 8.95 12.41 12.10
CA ILE A 44 7.75 11.97 11.34
C ILE A 44 8.12 10.83 10.38
N GLY A 45 9.20 10.99 9.62
CA GLY A 45 9.68 9.94 8.70
C GLY A 45 10.00 8.64 9.44
N SER A 46 10.64 8.72 10.61
CA SER A 46 10.97 7.55 11.45
C SER A 46 9.72 6.88 12.03
N LEU A 47 8.74 7.67 12.50
CA LEU A 47 7.46 7.17 13.00
C LEU A 47 6.73 6.30 11.98
N ILE A 48 6.82 6.66 10.70
CA ILE A 48 6.13 5.97 9.61
C ILE A 48 6.98 4.83 9.06
N ALA A 49 8.28 5.03 8.88
CA ALA A 49 9.17 4.10 8.19
C ALA A 49 9.61 2.91 9.05
N LEU A 50 10.06 3.15 10.30
CA LEU A 50 10.67 2.08 11.10
C LEU A 50 9.71 0.95 11.45
N PRO A 51 8.41 1.17 11.73
CA PRO A 51 7.46 0.08 11.94
C PRO A 51 7.29 -0.84 10.73
N ILE A 52 7.65 -0.42 9.51
CA ILE A 52 7.59 -1.28 8.31
C ILE A 52 8.55 -2.47 8.42
N ILE A 53 9.65 -2.33 9.17
CA ILE A 53 10.54 -3.46 9.46
C ILE A 53 9.78 -4.56 10.22
N VAL A 54 8.97 -4.15 11.18
CA VAL A 54 8.08 -5.07 11.92
C VAL A 54 7.05 -5.70 10.98
N GLN A 55 6.48 -4.92 10.04
CA GLN A 55 5.57 -5.46 9.02
C GLN A 55 6.22 -6.57 8.19
N MET A 56 7.48 -6.41 7.78
CA MET A 56 8.18 -7.42 6.97
C MET A 56 8.26 -8.76 7.72
N VAL A 57 8.56 -8.74 9.01
CA VAL A 57 8.60 -9.93 9.86
C VAL A 57 7.21 -10.55 10.01
N PHE A 58 6.20 -9.73 10.33
CA PHE A 58 4.83 -10.20 10.54
C PHE A 58 4.13 -10.66 9.27
N ASN A 59 4.50 -10.18 8.09
CA ASN A 59 4.02 -10.70 6.81
C ASN A 59 4.41 -12.19 6.63
N LEU A 60 5.62 -12.57 7.03
CA LEU A 60 6.08 -13.96 6.97
C LEU A 60 5.32 -14.86 7.95
N ILE A 61 5.12 -14.37 9.17
CA ILE A 61 4.42 -15.10 10.25
C ILE A 61 2.92 -15.15 9.96
N GLY A 62 2.34 -14.05 9.49
CA GLY A 62 0.90 -13.90 9.22
C GLY A 62 0.37 -14.89 8.21
N GLY A 63 1.15 -15.20 7.16
CA GLY A 63 0.79 -16.26 6.20
C GLY A 63 0.65 -17.63 6.87
N ALA A 64 1.66 -18.02 7.66
CA ALA A 64 1.66 -19.30 8.37
C ALA A 64 0.54 -19.39 9.44
N TRP A 65 0.23 -18.28 10.11
CA TRP A 65 -0.88 -18.21 11.05
C TRP A 65 -2.24 -18.29 10.36
N THR A 66 -2.39 -17.64 9.20
CA THR A 66 -3.62 -17.72 8.39
C THR A 66 -3.93 -19.17 8.01
N ASP A 67 -2.91 -19.95 7.63
CA ASP A 67 -3.07 -21.35 7.25
C ASP A 67 -3.47 -22.26 8.45
N ARG A 68 -3.08 -21.87 9.68
CA ARG A 68 -3.36 -22.65 10.89
C ARG A 68 -4.68 -22.27 11.57
N ILE A 69 -4.97 -20.99 11.64
CA ILE A 69 -6.05 -20.43 12.49
C ILE A 69 -7.25 -20.03 11.62
N GLY A 70 -7.04 -19.86 10.30
CA GLY A 70 -8.04 -19.44 9.34
C GLY A 70 -8.07 -17.92 9.12
N GLY A 71 -8.39 -17.52 7.87
CA GLY A 71 -8.29 -16.11 7.44
C GLY A 71 -9.21 -15.16 8.23
N MET A 72 -10.43 -15.58 8.59
CA MET A 72 -11.32 -14.72 9.38
C MET A 72 -10.79 -14.50 10.79
N ASN A 73 -10.34 -15.53 11.48
CA ASN A 73 -9.83 -15.39 12.86
C ASN A 73 -8.62 -14.45 12.92
N ILE A 74 -7.71 -14.54 11.94
CA ILE A 74 -6.59 -13.61 11.82
C ILE A 74 -7.08 -12.17 11.52
N SER A 75 -8.12 -12.02 10.69
CA SER A 75 -8.72 -10.70 10.44
C SER A 75 -9.34 -10.11 11.71
N LEU A 76 -10.00 -10.92 12.55
CA LEU A 76 -10.52 -10.47 13.86
C LEU A 76 -9.41 -9.93 14.76
N ILE A 77 -8.24 -10.61 14.80
CA ILE A 77 -7.07 -10.12 15.55
C ILE A 77 -6.61 -8.76 14.99
N ALA A 78 -6.59 -8.60 13.67
CA ALA A 78 -6.25 -7.31 13.05
C ALA A 78 -7.25 -6.20 13.42
N PHE A 79 -8.55 -6.51 13.52
CA PHE A 79 -9.58 -5.54 13.90
C PHE A 79 -9.42 -5.09 15.36
N VAL A 80 -9.15 -6.02 16.27
CA VAL A 80 -8.84 -5.72 17.68
C VAL A 80 -7.58 -4.85 17.78
N ALA A 81 -6.52 -5.23 17.07
CA ALA A 81 -5.27 -4.46 17.05
C ALA A 81 -5.48 -3.04 16.48
N THR A 82 -6.36 -2.87 15.48
CA THR A 82 -6.71 -1.55 14.93
C THR A 82 -7.47 -0.71 15.96
N ALA A 83 -8.43 -1.30 16.68
CA ALA A 83 -9.15 -0.60 17.75
C ALA A 83 -8.19 -0.16 18.86
N ALA A 84 -7.30 -1.05 19.30
CA ALA A 84 -6.27 -0.76 20.30
C ALA A 84 -5.33 0.36 19.82
N ALA A 85 -4.86 0.30 18.57
CA ALA A 85 -4.02 1.35 17.99
C ALA A 85 -4.71 2.71 17.98
N GLY A 86 -6.00 2.77 17.60
CA GLY A 86 -6.80 4.01 17.64
C GLY A 86 -6.86 4.61 19.04
N ILE A 87 -7.11 3.78 20.07
CA ILE A 87 -7.11 4.21 21.48
C ILE A 87 -5.72 4.70 21.90
N MET A 88 -4.65 3.97 21.54
CA MET A 88 -3.28 4.36 21.87
C MET A 88 -2.89 5.69 21.24
N PHE A 89 -3.25 5.93 19.98
CA PHE A 89 -3.05 7.22 19.32
C PHE A 89 -3.82 8.35 20.01
N ALA A 90 -5.10 8.12 20.38
CA ALA A 90 -5.93 9.10 21.07
C ALA A 90 -5.39 9.45 22.47
N ALA A 91 -4.76 8.48 23.14
CA ALA A 91 -4.25 8.62 24.51
C ALA A 91 -2.82 9.15 24.59
N SER A 92 -2.10 9.30 23.45
CA SER A 92 -0.68 9.64 23.49
C SER A 92 -0.35 10.88 22.66
N SER A 93 0.52 11.72 23.23
CA SER A 93 1.18 12.82 22.55
C SER A 93 2.72 12.66 22.51
N SER A 94 3.25 11.62 23.18
CA SER A 94 4.69 11.33 23.17
C SER A 94 5.10 10.54 21.93
N PHE A 95 6.34 10.77 21.45
CA PHE A 95 6.87 10.00 20.30
C PHE A 95 6.84 8.49 20.55
N ALA A 96 7.24 8.04 21.74
CA ALA A 96 7.26 6.63 22.08
C ALA A 96 5.86 6.01 22.06
N GLY A 97 4.84 6.72 22.56
CA GLY A 97 3.45 6.27 22.54
C GLY A 97 2.87 6.22 21.12
N LEU A 98 3.12 7.24 20.29
CA LEU A 98 2.71 7.24 18.88
C LEU A 98 3.43 6.13 18.10
N PHE A 99 4.71 5.90 18.39
CA PHE A 99 5.49 4.84 17.76
C PHE A 99 4.96 3.43 18.12
N ALA A 100 4.61 3.22 19.40
CA ALA A 100 3.98 1.97 19.83
C ALA A 100 2.60 1.77 19.19
N ALA A 101 1.78 2.81 19.10
CA ALA A 101 0.49 2.78 18.41
C ALA A 101 0.67 2.45 16.91
N GLN A 102 1.69 3.04 16.28
CA GLN A 102 2.02 2.77 14.88
C GLN A 102 2.51 1.33 14.65
N ILE A 103 3.32 0.77 15.55
CA ILE A 103 3.68 -0.65 15.50
C ILE A 103 2.42 -1.51 15.56
N MET A 104 1.50 -1.23 16.50
CA MET A 104 0.24 -1.99 16.61
C MET A 104 -0.58 -1.92 15.31
N MET A 105 -0.72 -0.74 14.72
CA MET A 105 -1.41 -0.55 13.44
C MET A 105 -0.73 -1.31 12.30
N ILE A 106 0.59 -1.28 12.25
CA ILE A 106 1.38 -1.97 11.21
C ILE A 106 1.29 -3.49 11.36
N VAL A 107 1.28 -4.02 12.58
CA VAL A 107 1.04 -5.45 12.86
C VAL A 107 -0.36 -5.84 12.38
N ALA A 108 -1.39 -5.07 12.72
CA ALA A 108 -2.75 -5.30 12.22
C ALA A 108 -2.78 -5.39 10.69
N ARG A 109 -2.11 -4.45 10.01
CA ARG A 109 -2.01 -4.41 8.55
C ARG A 109 -1.25 -5.60 7.97
N ALA A 110 -0.17 -6.03 8.61
CA ALA A 110 0.66 -7.14 8.16
C ALA A 110 -0.08 -8.48 8.15
N VAL A 111 -0.94 -8.71 9.14
CA VAL A 111 -1.68 -9.98 9.24
C VAL A 111 -3.00 -9.96 8.47
N TYR A 112 -3.63 -8.79 8.32
CA TYR A 112 -4.92 -8.64 7.64
C TYR A 112 -4.86 -8.99 6.15
N TRP A 113 -3.87 -8.48 5.41
CA TRP A 113 -3.84 -8.64 3.96
C TRP A 113 -3.70 -10.09 3.50
N PRO A 114 -2.73 -10.88 4.01
CA PRO A 114 -2.65 -12.31 3.69
C PRO A 114 -3.92 -13.06 4.07
N ALA A 115 -4.49 -12.76 5.25
CA ALA A 115 -5.70 -13.38 5.75
C ALA A 115 -6.91 -13.12 4.85
N SER A 116 -7.13 -11.88 4.44
CA SER A 116 -8.25 -11.48 3.56
C SER A 116 -8.13 -12.11 2.18
N TRP A 117 -6.94 -12.11 1.57
CA TRP A 117 -6.73 -12.73 0.26
C TRP A 117 -6.94 -14.24 0.31
N THR A 118 -6.41 -14.90 1.36
CA THR A 118 -6.62 -16.34 1.56
C THR A 118 -8.11 -16.65 1.72
N LEU A 119 -8.81 -15.90 2.57
CA LEU A 119 -10.23 -16.12 2.80
C LEU A 119 -11.05 -15.97 1.51
N VAL A 120 -10.85 -14.87 0.75
CA VAL A 120 -11.55 -14.64 -0.52
C VAL A 120 -11.26 -15.74 -1.53
N SER A 121 -10.03 -16.25 -1.58
CA SER A 121 -9.66 -17.33 -2.50
C SER A 121 -10.37 -18.67 -2.19
N GLN A 122 -10.93 -18.81 -1.00
CA GLN A 122 -11.64 -19.99 -0.51
C GLN A 122 -13.16 -19.85 -0.59
N LEU A 123 -13.66 -18.63 -0.85
CA LEU A 123 -15.10 -18.41 -1.00
C LEU A 123 -15.63 -19.08 -2.29
N PRO A 124 -16.86 -19.64 -2.27
CA PRO A 124 -17.52 -20.14 -3.47
C PRO A 124 -17.78 -19.01 -4.49
N GLY A 125 -17.46 -19.25 -5.75
CA GLY A 125 -17.69 -18.30 -6.83
C GLY A 125 -16.47 -18.10 -7.73
N GLU A 126 -16.59 -17.17 -8.68
CA GLU A 126 -15.50 -16.84 -9.59
C GLU A 126 -14.42 -16.01 -8.86
N ARG A 127 -13.23 -16.58 -8.71
CA ARG A 127 -12.12 -15.97 -7.94
C ARG A 127 -11.76 -14.57 -8.41
N GLY A 128 -11.74 -14.33 -9.72
CA GLY A 128 -11.43 -13.01 -10.28
C GLY A 128 -12.42 -11.94 -9.85
N SER A 129 -13.73 -12.27 -9.92
CA SER A 129 -14.81 -11.38 -9.48
C SER A 129 -14.76 -11.09 -7.96
N LEU A 130 -14.54 -12.12 -7.14
CA LEU A 130 -14.46 -11.99 -5.69
C LEU A 130 -13.25 -11.13 -5.25
N MET A 131 -12.07 -11.37 -5.84
CA MET A 131 -10.87 -10.56 -5.60
C MET A 131 -11.03 -9.13 -6.11
N GLY A 132 -11.63 -8.95 -7.29
CA GLY A 132 -11.95 -7.64 -7.83
C GLY A 132 -12.88 -6.85 -6.91
N THR A 133 -13.90 -7.50 -6.37
CA THR A 133 -14.83 -6.91 -5.40
C THR A 133 -14.10 -6.51 -4.10
N LEU A 134 -13.23 -7.37 -3.56
CA LEU A 134 -12.42 -7.03 -2.39
C LEU A 134 -11.55 -5.80 -2.66
N ASN A 135 -10.83 -5.78 -3.78
CA ASN A 135 -9.96 -4.66 -4.13
C ASN A 135 -10.75 -3.35 -4.31
N ALA A 136 -11.92 -3.40 -4.93
CA ALA A 136 -12.77 -2.22 -5.10
C ALA A 136 -13.26 -1.69 -3.74
N ILE A 137 -13.80 -2.57 -2.89
CA ILE A 137 -14.33 -2.21 -1.57
C ILE A 137 -13.22 -1.65 -0.66
N THR A 138 -12.05 -2.29 -0.62
CA THR A 138 -10.93 -1.84 0.20
C THR A 138 -10.36 -0.50 -0.28
N SER A 139 -10.24 -0.31 -1.60
CA SER A 139 -9.78 0.96 -2.17
C SER A 139 -10.77 2.09 -1.88
N PHE A 140 -12.08 1.83 -2.06
CA PHE A 140 -13.11 2.80 -1.74
C PHE A 140 -13.14 3.14 -0.25
N GLY A 141 -12.98 2.12 0.63
CA GLY A 141 -12.84 2.33 2.07
C GLY A 141 -11.66 3.24 2.41
N GLN A 142 -10.49 3.02 1.81
CA GLN A 142 -9.31 3.87 2.06
C GLN A 142 -9.53 5.32 1.60
N ILE A 143 -10.11 5.54 0.43
CA ILE A 143 -10.41 6.88 -0.07
C ILE A 143 -11.40 7.58 0.87
N ALA A 144 -12.51 6.92 1.18
CA ALA A 144 -13.53 7.46 2.07
C ALA A 144 -12.96 7.76 3.47
N GLY A 145 -12.07 6.89 3.97
CA GLY A 145 -11.38 7.11 5.24
C GLY A 145 -10.43 8.30 5.22
N THR A 146 -9.65 8.48 4.15
CA THR A 146 -8.75 9.63 4.03
C THR A 146 -9.52 10.95 3.96
N VAL A 147 -10.60 11.00 3.17
CA VAL A 147 -11.48 12.17 3.07
C VAL A 147 -12.18 12.41 4.41
N GLY A 148 -12.77 11.36 5.01
CA GLY A 148 -13.43 11.43 6.31
C GLY A 148 -12.50 11.92 7.42
N ALA A 149 -11.24 11.51 7.42
CA ALA A 149 -10.24 12.01 8.37
C ALA A 149 -10.06 13.52 8.26
N GLY A 150 -9.93 14.04 7.01
CA GLY A 150 -9.80 15.47 6.78
C GLY A 150 -11.00 16.28 7.33
N MET A 151 -12.23 15.79 7.08
CA MET A 151 -13.46 16.42 7.57
C MET A 151 -13.55 16.35 9.10
N ILE A 152 -13.20 15.20 9.71
CA ILE A 152 -13.24 15.03 11.17
C ILE A 152 -12.19 15.91 11.85
N ILE A 153 -10.98 16.00 11.31
CA ILE A 153 -9.93 16.89 11.85
C ILE A 153 -10.42 18.34 11.80
N ALA A 154 -11.03 18.77 10.70
CA ALA A 154 -11.52 20.14 10.54
C ALA A 154 -12.65 20.50 11.52
N GLY A 155 -13.57 19.55 11.79
CA GLY A 155 -14.73 19.80 12.64
C GLY A 155 -14.53 19.50 14.11
N TRP A 156 -13.74 18.46 14.46
CA TRP A 156 -13.66 17.92 15.83
C TRP A 156 -12.24 17.61 16.30
N GLY A 157 -11.24 17.88 15.47
CA GLY A 157 -9.82 17.70 15.80
C GLY A 157 -9.30 16.26 15.75
N PHE A 158 -8.00 16.10 16.03
CA PHE A 158 -7.29 14.82 15.92
C PHE A 158 -7.80 13.75 16.88
N GLY A 159 -8.16 14.11 18.11
CA GLY A 159 -8.69 13.17 19.10
C GLY A 159 -9.93 12.45 18.58
N ALA A 160 -10.90 13.18 18.02
CA ALA A 160 -12.09 12.59 17.40
C ALA A 160 -11.74 11.67 16.23
N GLY A 161 -10.72 12.04 15.44
CA GLY A 161 -10.22 11.20 14.36
C GLY A 161 -9.71 9.84 14.86
N PHE A 162 -8.86 9.82 15.89
CA PHE A 162 -8.33 8.58 16.45
C PHE A 162 -9.39 7.73 17.15
N TRP A 163 -10.35 8.36 17.86
CA TRP A 163 -11.49 7.64 18.40
C TRP A 163 -12.38 7.03 17.31
N THR A 164 -12.50 7.70 16.14
CA THR A 164 -13.19 7.12 14.97
C THR A 164 -12.44 5.92 14.43
N VAL A 165 -11.09 5.95 14.35
CA VAL A 165 -10.29 4.78 14.00
C VAL A 165 -10.55 3.61 14.94
N ALA A 166 -10.58 3.86 16.26
CA ALA A 166 -10.90 2.84 17.26
C ALA A 166 -12.31 2.27 17.05
N ALA A 167 -13.31 3.14 16.86
CA ALA A 167 -14.69 2.75 16.61
C ALA A 167 -14.84 1.90 15.34
N MET A 168 -14.16 2.27 14.26
CA MET A 168 -14.16 1.47 13.02
C MET A 168 -13.50 0.10 13.21
N GLY A 169 -12.46 0.00 14.04
CA GLY A 169 -11.88 -1.29 14.46
C GLY A 169 -12.91 -2.17 15.16
N VAL A 170 -13.70 -1.61 16.10
CA VAL A 170 -14.76 -2.33 16.81
C VAL A 170 -15.90 -2.71 15.86
N VAL A 171 -16.33 -1.82 14.96
CA VAL A 171 -17.35 -2.11 13.96
C VAL A 171 -16.91 -3.24 13.03
N SER A 172 -15.63 -3.20 12.58
CA SER A 172 -15.06 -4.27 11.75
C SER A 172 -15.05 -5.60 12.49
N LEU A 173 -14.74 -5.58 13.80
CA LEU A 173 -14.77 -6.77 14.65
C LEU A 173 -16.18 -7.34 14.74
N ALA A 174 -17.20 -6.51 15.02
CA ALA A 174 -18.58 -6.94 15.11
C ALA A 174 -19.09 -7.54 13.79
N LEU A 175 -18.78 -6.89 12.66
CA LEU A 175 -19.11 -7.39 11.33
C LEU A 175 -18.37 -8.69 11.00
N GLY A 176 -17.09 -8.80 11.36
CA GLY A 176 -16.31 -10.01 11.19
C GLY A 176 -16.84 -11.19 12.00
N LEU A 177 -17.28 -10.96 13.23
CA LEU A 177 -17.93 -11.98 14.08
C LEU A 177 -19.29 -12.44 13.53
N ALA A 178 -19.97 -11.61 12.74
CA ALA A 178 -21.22 -11.97 12.08
C ALA A 178 -20.99 -12.86 10.82
N PHE A 179 -19.76 -12.97 10.34
CA PHE A 179 -19.42 -13.82 9.21
C PHE A 179 -19.34 -15.28 9.63
N ARG A 180 -20.17 -16.14 9.03
CA ARG A 180 -20.36 -17.55 9.46
C ARG A 180 -19.93 -18.58 8.42
N TYR A 181 -19.07 -18.23 7.50
CA TYR A 181 -18.56 -19.20 6.53
C TYR A 181 -17.24 -19.81 7.03
N THR A 182 -17.19 -21.12 7.11
CA THR A 182 -15.97 -21.87 7.42
C THR A 182 -15.46 -22.49 6.11
N PRO A 183 -14.29 -22.03 5.60
CA PRO A 183 -13.71 -22.62 4.41
C PRO A 183 -13.34 -24.09 4.64
N PRO A 184 -13.42 -24.95 3.59
CA PRO A 184 -12.94 -26.32 3.68
C PRO A 184 -11.45 -26.36 4.00
N GLU A 185 -11.04 -27.32 4.82
CA GLU A 185 -9.62 -27.54 5.14
C GLU A 185 -8.84 -27.83 3.85
N ARG A 186 -7.74 -27.10 3.66
CA ARG A 186 -6.80 -27.37 2.57
C ARG A 186 -5.71 -28.31 3.05
N GLU A 187 -5.37 -29.31 2.24
CA GLU A 187 -4.15 -30.07 2.41
C GLU A 187 -2.94 -29.14 2.40
N LYS A 188 -2.17 -29.19 3.47
CA LYS A 188 -0.96 -28.37 3.64
C LYS A 188 0.12 -28.96 2.76
N ALA A 189 0.45 -28.31 1.66
CA ALA A 189 1.66 -28.64 0.91
C ALA A 189 2.87 -28.02 1.64
N PRO A 190 3.80 -28.82 2.17
CA PRO A 190 5.02 -28.32 2.79
C PRO A 190 6.01 -27.94 1.68
N LEU A 191 6.05 -26.68 1.27
CA LEU A 191 7.16 -26.19 0.45
C LEU A 191 8.27 -25.67 1.35
N PRO A 192 9.55 -26.07 1.12
CA PRO A 192 10.67 -25.45 1.79
C PRO A 192 10.88 -24.06 1.22
N VAL A 193 10.27 -23.07 1.87
CA VAL A 193 10.21 -21.65 1.47
C VAL A 193 11.62 -21.08 1.20
N LEU A 194 12.64 -21.51 1.95
CA LEU A 194 14.01 -20.98 1.85
C LEU A 194 14.74 -21.37 0.55
N ALA A 195 14.51 -22.57 0.03
CA ALA A 195 15.20 -23.05 -1.17
C ALA A 195 14.75 -22.28 -2.42
N GLY A 196 13.45 -21.98 -2.51
CA GLY A 196 12.89 -21.16 -3.59
C GLY A 196 13.46 -19.74 -3.62
N TYR A 197 13.64 -19.10 -2.47
CA TYR A 197 14.21 -17.76 -2.39
C TYR A 197 15.67 -17.70 -2.85
N ARG A 198 16.49 -18.67 -2.46
CA ARG A 198 17.91 -18.71 -2.86
C ARG A 198 18.09 -18.80 -4.37
N MET A 199 17.26 -19.60 -5.04
CA MET A 199 17.25 -19.72 -6.51
C MET A 199 16.82 -18.42 -7.20
N LEU A 200 15.79 -17.75 -6.65
CA LEU A 200 15.24 -16.51 -7.20
C LEU A 200 16.20 -15.32 -7.02
N LEU A 201 16.94 -15.25 -5.91
CA LEU A 201 17.94 -14.20 -5.66
C LEU A 201 19.08 -14.19 -6.70
N GLY A 202 19.33 -15.29 -7.38
CA GLY A 202 20.28 -15.34 -8.52
C GLY A 202 19.74 -14.72 -9.81
N ARG A 203 18.44 -14.42 -9.91
CA ARG A 203 17.80 -13.95 -11.13
C ARG A 203 17.77 -12.42 -11.22
N ARG A 204 18.34 -11.86 -12.28
CA ARG A 204 18.37 -10.40 -12.57
C ARG A 204 16.96 -9.81 -12.70
N SER A 205 16.04 -10.59 -13.24
CA SER A 205 14.63 -10.19 -13.39
C SER A 205 13.92 -9.89 -12.06
N ILE A 206 14.33 -10.54 -10.96
CA ILE A 206 13.80 -10.26 -9.63
C ILE A 206 14.22 -8.86 -9.16
N TYR A 207 15.48 -8.47 -9.36
CA TYR A 207 15.96 -7.13 -8.99
C TYR A 207 15.27 -6.03 -9.80
N TYR A 208 15.00 -6.29 -11.08
CA TYR A 208 14.20 -5.37 -11.90
C TYR A 208 12.76 -5.28 -11.38
N GLY A 209 12.18 -6.42 -10.98
CA GLY A 209 10.86 -6.45 -10.32
C GLY A 209 10.84 -5.65 -9.01
N ILE A 210 11.88 -5.78 -8.16
CA ILE A 210 12.04 -4.98 -6.92
C ILE A 210 12.06 -3.49 -7.26
N MET A 211 12.78 -3.08 -8.31
CA MET A 211 12.87 -1.68 -8.71
C MET A 211 11.52 -1.13 -9.22
N CYS A 212 10.80 -1.89 -10.05
CA CYS A 212 9.46 -1.53 -10.50
C CYS A 212 8.48 -1.42 -9.33
N ALA A 213 8.52 -2.37 -8.40
CA ALA A 213 7.72 -2.34 -7.18
C ALA A 213 8.05 -1.13 -6.29
N TYR A 214 9.32 -0.77 -6.15
CA TYR A 214 9.77 0.42 -5.42
C TYR A 214 9.18 1.70 -5.99
N ILE A 215 9.27 1.89 -7.31
CA ILE A 215 8.74 3.07 -7.99
C ILE A 215 7.22 3.13 -7.88
N SER A 216 6.53 1.99 -8.02
CA SER A 216 5.08 1.95 -7.89
C SER A 216 4.60 2.30 -6.48
N ALA A 217 5.40 2.00 -5.45
CA ALA A 217 5.06 2.26 -4.05
C ALA A 217 5.35 3.69 -3.59
N LEU A 218 6.26 4.40 -4.26
CA LEU A 218 6.73 5.74 -3.85
C LEU A 218 5.58 6.72 -3.62
N PRO A 219 4.56 6.84 -4.51
CA PRO A 219 3.43 7.74 -4.28
C PRO A 219 2.57 7.37 -3.08
N PHE A 220 2.42 6.08 -2.79
CA PHE A 220 1.70 5.64 -1.61
C PHE A 220 2.50 5.97 -0.33
N SER A 221 3.82 5.75 -0.36
CA SER A 221 4.72 6.13 0.75
C SER A 221 4.62 7.62 1.10
N LEU A 222 4.55 8.49 0.07
CA LEU A 222 4.34 9.92 0.26
C LEU A 222 2.93 10.24 0.79
N SER A 223 1.90 9.50 0.37
CA SER A 223 0.52 9.71 0.85
C SER A 223 0.34 9.42 2.32
N VAL A 224 1.06 8.45 2.86
CA VAL A 224 1.02 8.12 4.28
C VAL A 224 2.01 8.93 5.12
N SER A 225 2.80 9.82 4.49
CA SER A 225 3.85 10.58 5.16
C SER A 225 3.81 12.08 4.86
N PHE A 226 4.28 12.50 3.71
CA PHE A 226 4.60 13.91 3.47
C PHE A 226 3.63 14.66 2.53
N TYR A 227 2.77 13.99 1.72
CA TYR A 227 1.74 14.72 0.97
C TYR A 227 0.76 15.49 1.87
N PRO A 228 0.23 14.90 2.97
CA PRO A 228 -0.61 15.67 3.87
C PRO A 228 0.10 16.91 4.42
N ILE A 229 1.37 16.78 4.79
CA ILE A 229 2.18 17.88 5.35
C ILE A 229 2.42 18.96 4.30
N LEU A 230 2.78 18.58 3.06
CA LEU A 230 2.94 19.51 1.94
C LEU A 230 1.69 20.36 1.76
N LEU A 231 0.53 19.73 1.70
CA LEU A 231 -0.74 20.41 1.46
C LEU A 231 -1.09 21.40 2.58
N ILE A 232 -0.88 21.02 3.84
CA ILE A 232 -1.07 21.95 4.97
C ILE A 232 -0.07 23.11 4.91
N GLU A 233 1.19 22.87 4.55
CA GLU A 233 2.20 23.94 4.42
C GLU A 233 1.96 24.84 3.21
N GLN A 234 1.24 24.35 2.19
CA GLN A 234 0.74 25.17 1.08
C GLN A 234 -0.52 25.99 1.43
N GLY A 235 -1.02 25.90 2.67
CA GLY A 235 -2.17 26.68 3.15
C GLY A 235 -3.53 25.99 2.99
N PHE A 236 -3.59 24.73 2.59
CA PHE A 236 -4.85 23.99 2.54
C PHE A 236 -5.30 23.54 3.92
N GLY A 237 -6.61 23.54 4.18
CA GLY A 237 -7.16 22.90 5.35
C GLY A 237 -7.12 21.37 5.27
N SER A 238 -7.29 20.69 6.41
CA SER A 238 -7.25 19.23 6.50
C SER A 238 -8.31 18.55 5.61
N GLU A 239 -9.48 19.17 5.44
CA GLU A 239 -10.53 18.66 4.54
C GLU A 239 -10.05 18.63 3.08
N ALA A 240 -9.51 19.75 2.58
CA ALA A 240 -8.96 19.83 1.23
C ALA A 240 -7.78 18.87 1.04
N ALA A 241 -6.91 18.73 2.06
CA ALA A 241 -5.81 17.78 2.04
C ALA A 241 -6.31 16.34 1.93
N GLY A 242 -7.38 15.97 2.64
CA GLY A 242 -8.00 14.64 2.54
C GLY A 242 -8.52 14.34 1.12
N TRP A 243 -9.23 15.29 0.51
CA TRP A 243 -9.72 15.16 -0.86
C TRP A 243 -8.57 15.05 -1.87
N LEU A 244 -7.56 15.91 -1.76
CA LEU A 244 -6.42 15.94 -2.67
C LEU A 244 -5.59 14.65 -2.58
N VAL A 245 -5.30 14.15 -1.39
CA VAL A 245 -4.64 12.84 -1.22
C VAL A 245 -5.50 11.71 -1.79
N GLY A 246 -6.83 11.80 -1.66
CA GLY A 246 -7.78 10.86 -2.27
C GLY A 246 -7.69 10.81 -3.80
N MET A 247 -7.36 11.91 -4.49
CA MET A 247 -7.18 11.96 -5.94
C MET A 247 -6.09 11.00 -6.44
N ARG A 248 -5.01 10.81 -5.66
CA ARG A 248 -3.99 9.80 -5.98
C ARG A 248 -4.58 8.39 -6.04
N ALA A 249 -5.41 8.05 -5.07
CA ALA A 249 -6.02 6.72 -5.03
C ALA A 249 -7.02 6.52 -6.18
N LEU A 250 -7.77 7.56 -6.56
CA LEU A 250 -8.63 7.55 -7.75
C LEU A 250 -7.81 7.33 -9.04
N GLY A 251 -6.65 7.96 -9.16
CA GLY A 251 -5.73 7.73 -10.28
C GLY A 251 -5.26 6.28 -10.38
N ALA A 252 -4.91 5.67 -9.24
CA ALA A 252 -4.50 4.27 -9.21
C ALA A 252 -5.64 3.30 -9.59
N ILE A 253 -6.88 3.58 -9.18
CA ILE A 253 -8.07 2.82 -9.60
C ILE A 253 -8.29 2.99 -11.11
N ALA A 254 -8.21 4.21 -11.63
CA ALA A 254 -8.36 4.49 -13.05
C ALA A 254 -7.33 3.72 -13.90
N ALA A 255 -6.08 3.60 -13.42
CA ALA A 255 -5.08 2.76 -14.07
C ALA A 255 -5.53 1.31 -14.18
N GLY A 256 -6.06 0.73 -13.11
CA GLY A 256 -6.55 -0.65 -13.08
C GLY A 256 -7.73 -0.90 -14.01
N VAL A 257 -8.68 0.02 -14.06
CA VAL A 257 -9.92 -0.13 -14.85
C VAL A 257 -9.70 0.18 -16.33
N VAL A 258 -8.96 1.28 -16.64
CA VAL A 258 -8.86 1.81 -18.00
C VAL A 258 -7.59 1.35 -18.70
N LEU A 259 -6.44 1.38 -18.02
CA LEU A 259 -5.13 1.19 -18.64
C LEU A 259 -4.58 -0.23 -18.54
N ALA A 260 -5.12 -1.09 -17.65
CA ALA A 260 -4.67 -2.47 -17.51
C ALA A 260 -4.66 -3.25 -18.85
N ARG A 261 -5.67 -2.98 -19.71
CA ARG A 261 -5.79 -3.61 -21.02
C ARG A 261 -4.68 -3.26 -22.02
N PHE A 262 -3.96 -2.16 -21.80
CA PHE A 262 -2.86 -1.72 -22.65
C PHE A 262 -1.51 -2.27 -22.20
N VAL A 263 -1.41 -2.72 -20.96
CA VAL A 263 -0.19 -3.35 -20.41
C VAL A 263 -0.23 -4.85 -20.74
N LYS A 264 0.14 -5.22 -21.98
CA LYS A 264 -0.02 -6.60 -22.46
C LYS A 264 1.23 -7.45 -22.32
N HIS A 265 2.43 -6.86 -22.38
CA HIS A 265 3.68 -7.59 -22.49
C HIS A 265 4.71 -7.06 -21.50
N ALA A 266 5.39 -7.98 -20.80
CA ALA A 266 6.50 -7.65 -19.91
C ALA A 266 7.78 -7.20 -20.64
N ASP A 267 7.82 -7.40 -21.96
CA ASP A 267 9.00 -7.06 -22.79
C ASP A 267 9.02 -5.61 -23.25
N ASP A 268 7.91 -4.89 -23.07
CA ASP A 268 7.83 -3.47 -23.43
C ASP A 268 8.46 -2.59 -22.35
N SER A 269 9.66 -2.07 -22.63
CA SER A 269 10.40 -1.17 -21.74
C SER A 269 9.84 0.26 -21.71
N SER A 270 8.93 0.61 -22.63
CA SER A 270 8.33 1.94 -22.69
C SER A 270 7.31 2.14 -21.55
N VAL A 271 6.55 1.12 -21.19
CA VAL A 271 5.55 1.19 -20.13
C VAL A 271 6.16 1.59 -18.77
N PRO A 272 7.19 0.89 -18.24
CA PRO A 272 7.81 1.29 -16.98
C PRO A 272 8.50 2.65 -17.05
N LEU A 273 9.13 2.99 -18.20
CA LEU A 273 9.75 4.31 -18.37
C LEU A 273 8.72 5.44 -18.31
N VAL A 274 7.65 5.36 -19.10
CA VAL A 274 6.62 6.40 -19.14
C VAL A 274 5.92 6.53 -17.78
N SER A 275 5.62 5.38 -17.14
CA SER A 275 5.01 5.37 -15.80
C SER A 275 5.92 6.01 -14.75
N ALA A 276 7.21 5.70 -14.77
CA ALA A 276 8.18 6.26 -13.83
C ALA A 276 8.38 7.77 -14.04
N LEU A 277 8.47 8.22 -15.30
CA LEU A 277 8.55 9.64 -15.63
C LEU A 277 7.30 10.40 -15.20
N ALA A 278 6.10 9.82 -15.40
CA ALA A 278 4.84 10.41 -14.96
C ALA A 278 4.79 10.56 -13.43
N VAL A 279 5.20 9.50 -12.69
CA VAL A 279 5.29 9.54 -11.22
C VAL A 279 6.29 10.61 -10.78
N ALA A 280 7.51 10.58 -11.31
CA ALA A 280 8.60 11.46 -10.89
C ALA A 280 8.30 12.94 -11.17
N SER A 281 7.80 13.24 -12.39
CA SER A 281 7.41 14.61 -12.76
C SER A 281 6.30 15.12 -11.86
N SER A 282 5.26 14.31 -11.64
CA SER A 282 4.12 14.72 -10.81
C SER A 282 4.52 14.90 -9.33
N VAL A 283 5.43 14.07 -8.80
CA VAL A 283 5.96 14.23 -7.43
C VAL A 283 6.68 15.56 -7.26
N GLY A 284 7.53 15.93 -8.22
CA GLY A 284 8.25 17.21 -8.15
C GLY A 284 7.33 18.42 -8.38
N LEU A 285 6.49 18.34 -9.40
CA LEU A 285 5.65 19.46 -9.82
C LEU A 285 4.54 19.81 -8.83
N VAL A 286 3.98 18.82 -8.10
CA VAL A 286 2.92 19.08 -7.12
C VAL A 286 3.32 20.11 -6.06
N ALA A 287 4.61 20.21 -5.74
CA ALA A 287 5.12 21.14 -4.74
C ALA A 287 5.22 22.60 -5.23
N LEU A 288 5.18 22.82 -6.56
CA LEU A 288 5.37 24.13 -7.16
C LEU A 288 4.06 24.92 -7.33
N PHE A 289 2.92 24.29 -7.14
CA PHE A 289 1.60 24.90 -7.37
C PHE A 289 0.81 24.99 -6.05
N THR A 290 -0.03 26.02 -5.99
CA THR A 290 -0.98 26.25 -4.89
C THR A 290 -2.44 26.16 -5.34
N ASN A 291 -2.69 26.00 -6.63
CA ASN A 291 -4.04 25.81 -7.15
C ASN A 291 -4.51 24.37 -6.91
N PRO A 292 -5.64 24.14 -6.21
CA PRO A 292 -6.09 22.80 -5.83
C PRO A 292 -6.43 21.91 -7.03
N ALA A 293 -6.90 22.49 -8.14
CA ALA A 293 -7.20 21.72 -9.35
C ALA A 293 -5.93 21.19 -10.02
N ILE A 294 -4.86 22.00 -10.07
CA ILE A 294 -3.55 21.62 -10.61
C ILE A 294 -2.90 20.55 -9.71
N ILE A 295 -2.95 20.75 -8.39
CA ILE A 295 -2.45 19.76 -7.43
C ILE A 295 -3.22 18.44 -7.57
N GLY A 296 -4.55 18.49 -7.64
CA GLY A 296 -5.40 17.33 -7.85
C GLY A 296 -5.05 16.58 -9.15
N PHE A 297 -4.79 17.32 -10.24
CA PHE A 297 -4.34 16.75 -11.51
C PHE A 297 -3.01 15.99 -11.36
N PHE A 298 -2.00 16.57 -10.70
CA PHE A 298 -0.72 15.90 -10.47
C PHE A 298 -0.86 14.70 -9.52
N LEU A 299 -1.63 14.82 -8.45
CA LEU A 299 -1.88 13.69 -7.54
C LEU A 299 -2.62 12.55 -8.23
N PHE A 300 -3.60 12.85 -9.08
CA PHE A 300 -4.24 11.85 -9.93
C PHE A 300 -3.23 11.20 -10.91
N GLY A 301 -2.39 12.01 -11.55
CA GLY A 301 -1.33 11.55 -12.46
C GLY A 301 -0.31 10.64 -11.78
N VAL A 302 0.12 10.99 -10.56
CA VAL A 302 0.96 10.13 -9.70
C VAL A 302 0.28 8.78 -9.46
N GLY A 303 -1.01 8.80 -9.11
CA GLY A 303 -1.80 7.59 -8.90
C GLY A 303 -1.89 6.73 -10.16
N LEU A 304 -2.18 7.37 -11.29
CA LEU A 304 -2.28 6.70 -12.58
C LEU A 304 -0.95 6.01 -12.98
N GLY A 305 0.15 6.74 -12.93
CA GLY A 305 1.49 6.20 -13.24
C GLY A 305 1.89 5.06 -12.31
N SER A 306 1.67 5.22 -11.00
CA SER A 306 1.97 4.15 -10.03
C SER A 306 1.10 2.92 -10.22
N GLY A 307 -0.18 3.09 -10.57
CA GLY A 307 -1.10 2.00 -10.86
C GLY A 307 -0.68 1.20 -12.09
N VAL A 308 -0.31 1.88 -13.18
CA VAL A 308 0.22 1.22 -14.40
C VAL A 308 1.52 0.48 -14.09
N MET A 309 2.43 1.08 -13.33
CA MET A 309 3.67 0.43 -12.90
C MET A 309 3.41 -0.82 -12.03
N THR A 310 2.39 -0.77 -11.17
CA THR A 310 1.99 -1.92 -10.35
C THR A 310 1.50 -3.08 -11.22
N ILE A 311 0.67 -2.80 -12.22
CA ILE A 311 0.16 -3.81 -13.16
C ILE A 311 1.33 -4.41 -13.95
N TYR A 312 2.22 -3.56 -14.48
CA TYR A 312 3.39 -4.00 -15.21
C TYR A 312 4.28 -4.91 -14.35
N PHE A 313 4.58 -4.50 -13.13
CA PHE A 313 5.35 -5.29 -12.17
C PHE A 313 4.73 -6.67 -11.93
N GLN A 314 3.41 -6.75 -11.73
CA GLN A 314 2.71 -8.02 -11.52
C GLN A 314 2.77 -8.93 -12.75
N ILE A 315 2.60 -8.38 -13.94
CA ILE A 315 2.74 -9.13 -15.19
C ILE A 315 4.19 -9.61 -15.34
N LEU A 316 5.17 -8.73 -15.16
CA LEU A 316 6.59 -9.06 -15.25
C LEU A 316 6.94 -10.26 -14.37
N VAL A 317 6.63 -10.19 -13.09
CA VAL A 317 6.99 -11.24 -12.11
C VAL A 317 6.21 -12.53 -12.38
N SER A 318 4.94 -12.45 -12.77
CA SER A 318 4.13 -13.62 -13.07
C SER A 318 4.58 -14.38 -14.32
N THR A 319 5.12 -13.67 -15.30
CA THR A 319 5.63 -14.29 -16.56
C THR A 319 7.03 -14.88 -16.40
N LEU A 320 7.81 -14.42 -15.42
CA LEU A 320 9.19 -14.85 -15.17
C LEU A 320 9.30 -15.94 -14.10
N SER A 321 8.18 -16.37 -13.52
CA SER A 321 8.14 -17.40 -12.48
C SER A 321 7.25 -18.58 -12.89
N SER A 322 7.68 -19.81 -12.53
CA SER A 322 6.86 -21.02 -12.68
C SER A 322 5.68 -21.01 -11.68
N GLY A 323 4.68 -21.87 -11.91
CA GLY A 323 3.54 -22.00 -11.02
C GLY A 323 3.91 -22.22 -9.55
N GLU A 324 4.94 -23.03 -9.29
CA GLU A 324 5.42 -23.36 -7.95
C GLU A 324 6.21 -22.22 -7.27
N THR A 325 6.95 -21.42 -8.05
CA THR A 325 7.80 -20.34 -7.52
C THR A 325 7.15 -18.96 -7.60
N ARG A 326 5.97 -18.83 -8.22
CA ARG A 326 5.31 -17.54 -8.48
C ARG A 326 5.03 -16.76 -7.19
N GLY A 327 4.54 -17.43 -6.16
CA GLY A 327 4.29 -16.79 -4.85
C GLY A 327 5.56 -16.24 -4.23
N SER A 328 6.64 -17.02 -4.23
CA SER A 328 7.95 -16.60 -3.70
C SER A 328 8.56 -15.47 -4.52
N ALA A 329 8.41 -15.51 -5.85
CA ALA A 329 8.91 -14.45 -6.75
C ALA A 329 8.13 -13.13 -6.52
N MET A 330 6.81 -13.20 -6.38
CA MET A 330 5.98 -12.03 -6.05
C MET A 330 6.32 -11.43 -4.69
N ALA A 331 6.54 -12.29 -3.68
CA ALA A 331 6.92 -11.84 -2.35
C ALA A 331 8.29 -11.16 -2.36
N LEU A 332 9.28 -11.77 -3.04
CA LEU A 332 10.64 -11.24 -3.11
C LEU A 332 10.69 -9.91 -3.90
N ALA A 333 10.07 -9.87 -5.07
CA ALA A 333 9.99 -8.64 -5.86
C ALA A 333 9.14 -7.57 -5.15
N GLY A 334 8.11 -7.97 -4.41
CA GLY A 334 7.29 -7.11 -3.55
C GLY A 334 8.06 -6.44 -2.40
N MET A 335 9.27 -6.90 -2.06
CA MET A 335 10.15 -6.19 -1.10
C MET A 335 10.46 -4.76 -1.55
N GLY A 336 10.38 -4.45 -2.86
CA GLY A 336 10.47 -3.09 -3.36
C GLY A 336 9.46 -2.13 -2.72
N TRP A 337 8.24 -2.60 -2.44
CA TRP A 337 7.23 -1.84 -1.70
C TRP A 337 7.69 -1.50 -0.29
N SER A 338 8.19 -2.49 0.46
CA SER A 338 8.69 -2.25 1.82
C SER A 338 9.90 -1.32 1.84
N LEU A 339 10.83 -1.49 0.89
CA LEU A 339 11.99 -0.61 0.74
C LEU A 339 11.56 0.85 0.48
N SER A 340 10.58 1.06 -0.41
CA SER A 340 10.04 2.40 -0.67
C SER A 340 9.36 3.01 0.57
N HIS A 341 8.60 2.20 1.32
CA HIS A 341 7.94 2.66 2.55
C HIS A 341 8.90 2.95 3.71
N ILE A 342 10.11 2.38 3.69
CA ILE A 342 11.16 2.69 4.65
C ILE A 342 11.97 3.90 4.17
N SER A 343 12.51 3.85 2.97
CA SER A 343 13.47 4.86 2.50
C SER A 343 12.81 6.20 2.19
N THR A 344 11.63 6.21 1.55
CA THR A 344 11.00 7.46 1.13
C THR A 344 10.66 8.38 2.31
N PRO A 345 9.98 7.95 3.39
CA PRO A 345 9.71 8.83 4.51
C PRO A 345 10.98 9.28 5.25
N LEU A 346 12.00 8.41 5.37
CA LEU A 346 13.25 8.79 6.01
C LEU A 346 14.00 9.86 5.23
N VAL A 347 14.16 9.65 3.91
CA VAL A 347 14.82 10.62 3.03
C VAL A 347 14.05 11.94 3.00
N MET A 348 12.73 11.89 2.84
CA MET A 348 11.88 13.08 2.84
C MET A 348 11.94 13.83 4.17
N GLY A 349 12.02 13.12 5.30
CA GLY A 349 12.19 13.73 6.62
C GLY A 349 13.47 14.55 6.72
N VAL A 350 14.59 13.97 6.30
CA VAL A 350 15.89 14.66 6.28
C VAL A 350 15.86 15.86 5.32
N LEU A 351 15.38 15.66 4.10
CA LEU A 351 15.31 16.75 3.11
C LEU A 351 14.41 17.90 3.56
N LYS A 352 13.26 17.56 4.20
CA LYS A 352 12.34 18.55 4.74
C LYS A 352 13.01 19.38 5.85
N ASP A 353 13.72 18.74 6.77
CA ASP A 353 14.36 19.45 7.89
C ASP A 353 15.53 20.33 7.43
N LEU A 354 16.26 19.94 6.38
CA LEU A 354 17.39 20.70 5.84
C LEU A 354 16.98 21.82 4.87
N TYR A 355 16.00 21.56 4.00
CA TYR A 355 15.70 22.44 2.86
C TYR A 355 14.23 22.87 2.76
N GLY A 356 13.39 22.42 3.67
CA GLY A 356 11.93 22.63 3.62
C GLY A 356 11.20 21.65 2.72
N ILE A 357 9.87 21.58 2.86
CA ILE A 357 9.06 20.53 2.23
C ILE A 357 9.02 20.65 0.71
N GLN A 358 8.93 21.87 0.17
CA GLN A 358 8.86 22.10 -1.27
C GLN A 358 10.14 21.64 -1.97
N ALA A 359 11.31 22.05 -1.43
CA ALA A 359 12.60 21.63 -1.94
C ALA A 359 12.79 20.11 -1.85
N ALA A 360 12.31 19.48 -0.76
CA ALA A 360 12.35 18.03 -0.60
C ALA A 360 11.57 17.28 -1.71
N PHE A 361 10.37 17.74 -2.04
CA PHE A 361 9.57 17.17 -3.12
C PHE A 361 10.21 17.39 -4.50
N CYS A 362 10.73 18.61 -4.76
CA CYS A 362 11.44 18.91 -6.01
C CYS A 362 12.70 18.05 -6.16
N ALA A 363 13.49 17.89 -5.10
CA ALA A 363 14.70 17.08 -5.10
C ALA A 363 14.39 15.59 -5.32
N LEU A 364 13.37 15.05 -4.63
CA LEU A 364 12.93 13.67 -4.83
C LEU A 364 12.39 13.45 -6.24
N GLY A 365 11.56 14.37 -6.75
CA GLY A 365 11.02 14.33 -8.10
C GLY A 365 12.11 14.38 -9.16
N ALA A 366 13.08 15.29 -9.05
CA ALA A 366 14.21 15.42 -9.96
C ALA A 366 15.10 14.16 -9.94
N PHE A 367 15.42 13.64 -8.75
CA PHE A 367 16.18 12.40 -8.61
C PHE A 367 15.45 11.22 -9.27
N ALA A 368 14.16 11.03 -8.96
CA ALA A 368 13.37 9.96 -9.55
C ALA A 368 13.21 10.12 -11.07
N PHE A 369 13.10 11.35 -11.58
CA PHE A 369 13.04 11.63 -13.01
C PHE A 369 14.32 11.21 -13.72
N LEU A 370 15.48 11.64 -13.23
CA LEU A 370 16.78 11.25 -13.79
C LEU A 370 17.00 9.73 -13.70
N PHE A 371 16.64 9.12 -12.56
CA PHE A 371 16.76 7.69 -12.36
C PHE A 371 15.86 6.87 -13.31
N SER A 372 14.73 7.42 -13.74
CA SER A 372 13.81 6.75 -14.66
C SER A 372 14.46 6.41 -16.00
N PHE A 373 15.43 7.19 -16.47
CA PHE A 373 16.17 6.90 -17.70
C PHE A 373 17.10 5.68 -17.61
N ALA A 374 17.40 5.20 -16.40
CA ALA A 374 18.14 3.94 -16.21
C ALA A 374 17.24 2.69 -16.44
N LEU A 375 15.90 2.84 -16.36
CA LEU A 375 14.97 1.71 -16.46
C LEU A 375 15.13 0.87 -17.75
N PRO A 376 15.22 1.44 -18.96
CA PRO A 376 15.40 0.65 -20.16
C PRO A 376 16.72 -0.13 -20.20
N ALA A 377 17.79 0.40 -19.58
CA ALA A 377 19.06 -0.30 -19.48
C ALA A 377 18.98 -1.48 -18.50
N VAL A 378 18.38 -1.27 -17.34
CA VAL A 378 18.15 -2.32 -16.35
C VAL A 378 17.17 -3.38 -16.86
N HIS A 379 16.15 -2.97 -17.61
CA HIS A 379 15.25 -3.92 -18.28
C HIS A 379 16.01 -4.83 -19.25
N ARG A 380 16.85 -4.27 -20.14
CA ARG A 380 17.70 -5.06 -21.06
C ARG A 380 18.64 -6.01 -20.31
N TRP A 381 19.23 -5.55 -19.22
CA TRP A 381 20.07 -6.38 -18.35
C TRP A 381 19.27 -7.53 -17.72
N SER A 382 18.02 -7.33 -17.35
CA SER A 382 17.14 -8.36 -16.79
C SER A 382 16.74 -9.42 -17.82
N LEU A 383 16.61 -9.05 -19.09
CA LEU A 383 16.27 -9.97 -20.18
C LEU A 383 17.37 -10.99 -20.50
N ALA A 384 18.61 -10.74 -20.09
CA ALA A 384 19.71 -11.68 -20.28
C ALA A 384 19.45 -13.04 -19.60
N ASP A 385 18.68 -13.06 -18.51
CA ASP A 385 18.27 -14.30 -17.84
C ASP A 385 17.34 -15.17 -18.69
N ARG A 386 16.48 -14.57 -19.54
CA ARG A 386 15.58 -15.32 -20.43
C ARG A 386 16.35 -16.10 -21.52
N ARG A 387 17.49 -15.60 -21.92
CA ARG A 387 18.35 -16.27 -22.89
C ARG A 387 19.14 -17.41 -22.27
N ALA A 388 19.45 -17.31 -20.96
CA ALA A 388 20.16 -18.33 -20.21
C ALA A 388 19.29 -19.51 -19.74
N PHE A 389 17.98 -19.27 -19.55
CA PHE A 389 17.01 -20.27 -19.09
C PHE A 389 15.75 -20.18 -19.98
N PRO A 390 15.75 -20.81 -21.17
CA PRO A 390 14.55 -20.85 -22.03
C PRO A 390 13.42 -21.59 -21.32
N ALA A 391 12.18 -21.11 -21.54
CA ALA A 391 10.96 -21.62 -20.90
C ALA A 391 10.66 -23.13 -21.15
N SER A 392 11.43 -23.78 -22.01
CA SER A 392 11.34 -25.21 -22.31
C SER A 392 11.87 -26.14 -21.22
N GLU A 393 12.69 -25.62 -20.26
CA GLU A 393 13.21 -26.44 -19.15
C GLU A 393 12.33 -26.38 -17.87
N VAL A 394 11.19 -25.70 -17.92
CA VAL A 394 10.24 -25.55 -16.81
C VAL A 394 8.92 -26.20 -17.21
N ARG A 395 8.96 -27.46 -17.66
CA ARG A 395 7.77 -28.32 -17.78
C ARG A 395 7.77 -29.36 -16.67
#